data_02e0863f4c092c2a79cc4da663d3574e
#
_entry.id   02e0863f4c092c2a79cc4da663d3574e
#
_cell.length_a   1.000
_cell.length_b   1.000
_cell.length_c   1.000
_cell.angle_alpha   90.00
_cell.angle_beta   90.00
_cell.angle_gamma   90.00
#
_symmetry.space_group_name_H-M   'P 1'
#
loop_
_entity.id
_entity.type
_entity.pdbx_description
1 polymer ?
#
loop_
_entity_poly.entity_id
_entity_poly.type
_entity_poly.pdbx_seq_one_letter_code
_entity_poly.pdbx_strand_id
1 'polypeptide(L)'
;MAPRTHWARVAALYGHLAELTPSPVIELNRAVAVGMAEGPAAGLAGIDALEDGRLDGYHLFHAARADLLRHLGRSAEASAAYRRARDLTGNAVERAFLDRRLAELEG
;
A
#
# COMPACT_ATOMS: atom_id res chain seq x y z
N MET A 1 14.09 11.85 -6.54
CA MET A 1 13.75 10.45 -6.19
C MET A 1 14.64 9.98 -5.04
N ALA A 2 14.02 9.44 -4.00
CA ALA A 2 14.79 8.94 -2.87
C ALA A 2 15.57 7.68 -3.27
N PRO A 3 16.86 7.57 -2.90
CA PRO A 3 17.63 6.38 -3.22
C PRO A 3 17.11 5.14 -2.49
N ARG A 4 17.32 3.99 -3.10
CA ARG A 4 16.92 2.69 -2.55
C ARG A 4 17.42 2.50 -1.11
N THR A 5 18.64 2.97 -0.81
CA THR A 5 19.24 2.90 0.53
C THR A 5 18.41 3.66 1.56
N HIS A 6 17.84 4.80 1.19
CA HIS A 6 16.97 5.57 2.06
C HIS A 6 15.73 4.75 2.47
N TRP A 7 15.08 4.12 1.49
CA TRP A 7 13.89 3.31 1.76
C TRP A 7 14.21 2.05 2.56
N ALA A 8 15.38 1.46 2.34
CA ALA A 8 15.83 0.33 3.14
C ALA A 8 15.99 0.71 4.62
N ARG A 9 16.51 1.92 4.89
CA ARG A 9 16.60 2.44 6.27
C ARG A 9 15.22 2.68 6.86
N VAL A 10 14.30 3.22 6.09
CA VAL A 10 12.92 3.45 6.53
C VAL A 10 12.26 2.12 6.88
N ALA A 11 12.42 1.10 6.04
CA ALA A 11 11.89 -0.23 6.30
C ALA A 11 12.46 -0.84 7.59
N ALA A 12 13.77 -0.67 7.81
CA ALA A 12 14.43 -1.15 9.03
C ALA A 12 13.88 -0.46 10.28
N LEU A 13 13.64 0.85 10.21
CA LEU A 13 13.06 1.59 11.33
C LEU A 13 11.65 1.12 11.66
N TYR A 14 10.83 0.87 10.65
CA TYR A 14 9.51 0.29 10.87
C TYR A 14 9.58 -1.11 11.46
N GLY A 15 10.57 -1.90 11.06
CA GLY A 15 10.83 -3.21 11.65
C GLY A 15 11.11 -3.12 13.15
N HIS A 16 11.94 -2.14 13.56
CA HIS A 16 12.20 -1.88 14.98
C HIS A 16 10.94 -1.46 15.72
N LEU A 17 10.16 -0.54 15.13
CA LEU A 17 8.91 -0.10 15.73
C LEU A 17 7.93 -1.25 15.91
N ALA A 18 7.86 -2.16 14.94
CA ALA A 18 6.97 -3.31 15.01
C ALA A 18 7.35 -4.25 16.17
N GLU A 19 8.64 -4.37 16.48
CA GLU A 19 9.12 -5.17 17.62
C GLU A 19 8.72 -4.53 18.95
N LEU A 20 8.80 -3.21 19.03
CA LEU A 20 8.51 -2.46 20.26
C LEU A 20 7.01 -2.25 20.48
N THR A 21 6.28 -2.01 19.41
CA THR A 21 4.85 -1.71 19.45
C THR A 21 4.17 -2.42 18.27
N PRO A 22 3.80 -3.69 18.42
CA PRO A 22 3.13 -4.41 17.33
C PRO A 22 1.84 -3.70 16.92
N SER A 23 1.74 -3.37 15.63
CA SER A 23 0.60 -2.65 15.08
C SER A 23 0.43 -3.02 13.60
N PRO A 24 -0.80 -3.33 13.14
CA PRO A 24 -1.04 -3.59 11.72
C PRO A 24 -0.65 -2.41 10.84
N VAL A 25 -0.85 -1.17 11.30
CA VAL A 25 -0.49 0.03 10.53
C VAL A 25 1.02 0.15 10.37
N ILE A 26 1.79 -0.16 11.43
CA ILE A 26 3.26 -0.16 11.36
C ILE A 26 3.73 -1.21 10.37
N GLU A 27 3.14 -2.41 10.39
CA GLU A 27 3.44 -3.47 9.45
C GLU A 27 3.12 -3.06 8.00
N LEU A 28 2.00 -2.38 7.79
CA LEU A 28 1.63 -1.85 6.48
C LEU A 28 2.68 -0.86 5.98
N ASN A 29 3.07 0.09 6.82
CA ASN A 29 4.07 1.10 6.45
C ASN A 29 5.43 0.47 6.14
N ARG A 30 5.80 -0.57 6.88
CA ARG A 30 7.01 -1.34 6.61
C ARG A 30 6.94 -1.99 5.23
N ALA A 31 5.82 -2.62 4.89
CA ALA A 31 5.64 -3.28 3.60
C ALA A 31 5.75 -2.28 2.44
N VAL A 32 5.19 -1.08 2.60
CA VAL A 32 5.30 -0.01 1.60
C VAL A 32 6.77 0.41 1.41
N ALA A 33 7.49 0.59 2.51
CA ALA A 33 8.91 0.97 2.46
C ALA A 33 9.75 -0.14 1.80
N VAL A 34 9.45 -1.41 2.09
CA VAL A 34 10.10 -2.54 1.43
C VAL A 34 9.83 -2.50 -0.08
N GLY A 35 8.62 -2.19 -0.48
CA GLY A 35 8.27 -2.04 -1.89
C GLY A 35 9.06 -0.94 -2.59
N MET A 36 9.33 0.15 -1.89
CA MET A 36 10.13 1.25 -2.43
C MET A 36 11.61 0.89 -2.50
N ALA A 37 12.10 0.05 -1.58
CA ALA A 37 13.51 -0.36 -1.53
C ALA A 37 13.82 -1.53 -2.46
N GLU A 38 12.95 -2.53 -2.50
CA GLU A 38 13.19 -3.82 -3.16
C GLU A 38 12.31 -4.11 -4.36
N GLY A 39 11.34 -3.24 -4.61
CA GLY A 39 10.43 -3.36 -5.74
C GLY A 39 9.00 -3.72 -5.34
N PRO A 40 8.04 -3.48 -6.26
CA PRO A 40 6.62 -3.65 -5.93
C PRO A 40 6.21 -5.08 -5.58
N ALA A 41 6.86 -6.09 -6.14
CA ALA A 41 6.55 -7.48 -5.82
C ALA A 41 6.85 -7.81 -4.35
N ALA A 42 7.99 -7.33 -3.84
CA ALA A 42 8.36 -7.53 -2.44
C ALA A 42 7.40 -6.79 -1.49
N GLY A 43 7.01 -5.57 -1.86
CA GLY A 43 6.04 -4.81 -1.08
C GLY A 43 4.68 -5.48 -1.05
N LEU A 44 4.21 -5.96 -2.19
CA LEU A 44 2.93 -6.67 -2.28
C LEU A 44 2.92 -7.94 -1.43
N ALA A 45 4.02 -8.71 -1.47
CA ALA A 45 4.15 -9.91 -0.63
C ALA A 45 4.00 -9.56 0.85
N GLY A 46 4.61 -8.45 1.30
CA GLY A 46 4.48 -7.97 2.67
C GLY A 46 3.06 -7.57 3.03
N ILE A 47 2.37 -6.89 2.11
CA ILE A 47 0.97 -6.48 2.32
C ILE A 47 0.06 -7.71 2.36
N ASP A 48 0.24 -8.65 1.45
CA ASP A 48 -0.58 -9.86 1.40
C ASP A 48 -0.38 -10.74 2.63
N ALA A 49 0.80 -10.68 3.26
CA ALA A 49 1.05 -11.38 4.52
C ALA A 49 0.24 -10.79 5.69
N LEU A 50 -0.35 -9.61 5.55
CA LEU A 50 -1.17 -8.96 6.56
C LEU A 50 -2.66 -9.31 6.42
N GLU A 51 -3.02 -10.28 5.60
CA GLU A 51 -4.41 -10.67 5.36
C GLU A 51 -5.00 -11.48 6.50
N ASP A 52 -4.99 -10.90 7.70
CA ASP A 52 -5.70 -11.46 8.85
C ASP A 52 -7.02 -10.74 9.11
N GLY A 53 -7.40 -9.82 8.22
CA GLY A 53 -8.64 -9.06 8.29
C GLY A 53 -8.60 -7.79 9.11
N ARG A 54 -7.54 -7.55 9.88
CA ARG A 54 -7.47 -6.38 10.76
C ARG A 54 -7.44 -5.04 10.01
N LEU A 55 -6.95 -5.04 8.78
CA LEU A 55 -6.84 -3.82 7.96
C LEU A 55 -7.89 -3.74 6.85
N ASP A 56 -8.84 -4.67 6.79
CA ASP A 56 -9.84 -4.71 5.72
C ASP A 56 -10.70 -3.44 5.63
N GLY A 57 -10.93 -2.77 6.76
CA GLY A 57 -11.68 -1.51 6.80
C GLY A 57 -10.82 -0.27 6.66
N TYR A 58 -9.52 -0.40 6.51
CA TYR A 58 -8.59 0.71 6.47
C TYR A 58 -8.26 1.08 5.02
N HIS A 59 -8.75 2.24 4.58
CA HIS A 59 -8.64 2.64 3.18
C HIS A 59 -7.19 2.71 2.66
N LEU A 60 -6.24 3.12 3.52
CA LEU A 60 -4.84 3.21 3.10
C LEU A 60 -4.20 1.85 2.82
N PHE A 61 -4.68 0.77 3.46
CA PHE A 61 -4.25 -0.58 3.15
C PHE A 61 -4.59 -0.93 1.69
N HIS A 62 -5.82 -0.68 1.30
CA HIS A 62 -6.28 -0.98 -0.05
C HIS A 62 -5.63 -0.09 -1.10
N ALA A 63 -5.43 1.20 -0.77
CA ALA A 63 -4.76 2.14 -1.67
C ALA A 63 -3.30 1.75 -1.90
N ALA A 64 -2.59 1.35 -0.84
CA ALA A 64 -1.19 0.91 -0.95
C ALA A 64 -1.09 -0.37 -1.78
N ARG A 65 -1.98 -1.32 -1.54
CA ARG A 65 -2.03 -2.56 -2.31
C ARG A 65 -2.30 -2.28 -3.78
N ALA A 66 -3.25 -1.39 -4.06
CA ALA A 66 -3.59 -0.99 -5.42
C ALA A 66 -2.39 -0.37 -6.15
N ASP A 67 -1.65 0.51 -5.50
CA ASP A 67 -0.47 1.13 -6.10
C ASP A 67 0.59 0.10 -6.49
N LEU A 68 0.83 -0.89 -5.63
CA LEU A 68 1.78 -1.95 -5.92
C LEU A 68 1.32 -2.83 -7.07
N LEU A 69 0.04 -3.18 -7.10
CA LEU A 69 -0.56 -3.95 -8.19
C LEU A 69 -0.46 -3.19 -9.52
N ARG A 70 -0.69 -1.87 -9.49
CA ARG A 70 -0.58 -1.03 -10.68
C ARG A 70 0.85 -1.03 -11.23
N HIS A 71 1.84 -0.89 -10.35
CA HIS A 71 3.25 -0.94 -10.77
C HIS A 71 3.65 -2.29 -11.33
N LEU A 72 2.97 -3.35 -10.94
CA LEU A 72 3.19 -4.70 -11.47
C LEU A 72 2.41 -4.97 -12.77
N GLY A 73 1.62 -4.02 -13.24
CA GLY A 73 0.82 -4.19 -14.45
C GLY A 73 -0.44 -5.04 -14.24
N ARG A 74 -0.80 -5.33 -12.99
CA ARG A 74 -1.98 -6.12 -12.63
C ARG A 74 -3.19 -5.20 -12.50
N SER A 75 -3.61 -4.64 -13.64
CA SER A 75 -4.60 -3.56 -13.70
C SER A 75 -5.98 -3.91 -13.15
N ALA A 76 -6.48 -5.09 -13.44
CA ALA A 76 -7.81 -5.50 -12.95
C ALA A 76 -7.85 -5.59 -11.43
N GLU A 77 -6.81 -6.17 -10.83
CA GLU A 77 -6.70 -6.27 -9.38
C GLU A 77 -6.47 -4.90 -8.74
N ALA A 78 -5.65 -4.06 -9.40
CA ALA A 78 -5.41 -2.68 -8.93
C ALA A 78 -6.71 -1.89 -8.93
N SER A 79 -7.52 -1.97 -9.98
CA SER A 79 -8.81 -1.29 -10.06
C SER A 79 -9.74 -1.71 -8.93
N ALA A 80 -9.83 -3.00 -8.64
CA ALA A 80 -10.67 -3.51 -7.56
C ALA A 80 -10.21 -2.95 -6.21
N ALA A 81 -8.90 -2.92 -5.96
CA ALA A 81 -8.35 -2.39 -4.72
C ALA A 81 -8.57 -0.88 -4.59
N TYR A 82 -8.40 -0.10 -5.67
CA TYR A 82 -8.69 1.33 -5.65
C TYR A 82 -10.18 1.61 -5.37
N ARG A 83 -11.08 0.83 -5.95
CA ARG A 83 -12.52 0.98 -5.67
C ARG A 83 -12.82 0.71 -4.20
N ARG A 84 -12.19 -0.30 -3.62
CA ARG A 84 -12.36 -0.60 -2.20
C ARG A 84 -11.88 0.56 -1.33
N ALA A 85 -10.70 1.12 -1.64
CA ALA A 85 -10.16 2.28 -0.93
C ALA A 85 -11.10 3.48 -1.06
N ARG A 86 -11.63 3.73 -2.26
CA ARG A 86 -12.56 4.83 -2.51
C ARG A 86 -13.83 4.69 -1.69
N ASP A 87 -14.35 3.48 -1.58
CA ASP A 87 -15.58 3.22 -0.83
C ASP A 87 -15.39 3.41 0.67
N LEU A 88 -14.16 3.21 1.16
CA LEU A 88 -13.85 3.29 2.58
C LEU A 88 -13.43 4.69 3.05
N THR A 89 -12.88 5.51 2.16
CA THR A 89 -12.38 6.83 2.57
C THR A 89 -13.53 7.83 2.75
N GLY A 90 -13.45 8.63 3.82
CA GLY A 90 -14.35 9.75 4.02
C GLY A 90 -13.79 11.07 3.50
N ASN A 91 -12.59 11.08 2.94
CA ASN A 91 -11.88 12.28 2.52
C ASN A 91 -12.12 12.55 1.04
N ALA A 92 -12.70 13.72 0.71
CA ALA A 92 -13.05 14.09 -0.65
C ALA A 92 -11.83 14.25 -1.57
N VAL A 93 -10.73 14.77 -1.05
CA VAL A 93 -9.50 14.97 -1.83
C VAL A 93 -8.89 13.61 -2.19
N GLU A 94 -8.87 12.70 -1.24
CA GLU A 94 -8.36 11.35 -1.44
C GLU A 94 -9.25 10.57 -2.42
N ARG A 95 -10.57 10.72 -2.29
CA ARG A 95 -11.51 10.09 -3.22
C ARG A 95 -11.26 10.56 -4.65
N ALA A 96 -11.05 11.87 -4.85
CA ALA A 96 -10.76 12.42 -6.17
C ALA A 96 -9.47 11.84 -6.75
N PHE A 97 -8.44 11.66 -5.91
CA PHE A 97 -7.19 11.03 -6.34
C PHE A 97 -7.41 9.59 -6.79
N LEU A 98 -8.18 8.82 -6.00
CA LEU A 98 -8.48 7.43 -6.33
C LEU A 98 -9.31 7.31 -7.61
N ASP A 99 -10.26 8.23 -7.81
CA ASP A 99 -11.05 8.27 -9.05
C ASP A 99 -10.17 8.52 -10.27
N ARG A 100 -9.16 9.39 -10.15
CA ARG A 100 -8.21 9.63 -11.24
C ARG A 100 -7.40 8.38 -11.56
N ARG A 101 -6.93 7.66 -10.54
CA ARG A 101 -6.21 6.40 -10.74
C ARG A 101 -7.07 5.36 -11.45
N LEU A 102 -8.33 5.26 -11.04
CA LEU A 102 -9.29 4.36 -11.68
C LEU A 102 -9.50 4.72 -13.15
N ALA A 103 -9.66 6.01 -13.45
CA ALA A 103 -9.84 6.47 -14.81
C ALA A 103 -8.62 6.13 -15.68
N GLU A 104 -7.42 6.29 -15.17
CA GLU A 104 -6.18 5.95 -15.87
C GLU A 104 -6.10 4.46 -16.20
N LEU A 105 -6.53 3.60 -15.28
CA LEU A 105 -6.49 2.14 -15.47
C LEU A 105 -7.60 1.64 -16.41
N GLU A 106 -8.74 2.29 -16.40
CA GLU A 106 -9.92 1.88 -17.17
C GLU A 106 -10.04 2.59 -18.51
N GLY A 107 -9.30 3.68 -18.67
CA GLY A 107 -9.29 4.47 -19.89
C GLY A 107 -8.24 4.00 -20.86
#